data_b0df04c86a6472709a11565cbbf19861
#
_entry.id   b0df04c86a6472709a11565cbbf19861
#
_cell.length_a   1.000
_cell.length_b   1.000
_cell.length_c   1.000
_cell.angle_alpha   90.00
_cell.angle_beta   90.00
_cell.angle_gamma   90.00
#
_symmetry.space_group_name_H-M   'P 1'
#
loop_
_entity.id
_entity.type
_entity.pdbx_description
1 polymer ?
#
loop_
_entity_poly.entity_id
_entity_poly.type
_entity_poly.pdbx_seq_one_letter_code
_entity_poly.pdbx_strand_id
1 'polypeptide(L)' 'MAAEVRLTGREAEVLRLIARGCTYAQAAERLGMSANTVGTHIKNAYRKLDVHSAAAAVMRAIELRLLQA' A
#
# COMPACT_ATOMS: atom_id res chain seq x y z
N MET A 1 2.96 -5.71 24.67
CA MET A 1 3.97 -5.35 23.67
C MET A 1 3.30 -5.18 22.31
N ALA A 2 3.51 -4.06 21.67
CA ALA A 2 2.88 -3.80 20.38
C ALA A 2 3.53 -4.64 19.29
N ALA A 3 2.71 -5.22 18.42
CA ALA A 3 3.22 -5.93 17.25
C ALA A 3 3.85 -4.92 16.28
N GLU A 4 4.99 -5.28 15.74
CA GLU A 4 5.62 -4.46 14.72
C GLU A 4 4.84 -4.60 13.40
N VAL A 5 4.48 -3.46 12.81
CA VAL A 5 3.78 -3.45 11.52
C VAL A 5 4.83 -3.50 10.41
N ARG A 6 4.67 -4.46 9.52
CA ARG A 6 5.56 -4.59 8.37
C ARG A 6 4.75 -4.76 7.10
N LEU A 7 5.14 -4.02 6.08
CA LEU A 7 4.61 -4.20 4.74
C LEU A 7 5.58 -5.08 3.96
N THR A 8 5.04 -5.93 3.10
CA THR A 8 5.89 -6.63 2.14
C THR A 8 6.42 -5.64 1.12
N GLY A 9 7.46 -6.00 0.38
CA GLY A 9 7.99 -5.14 -0.68
C GLY A 9 6.91 -4.77 -1.69
N ARG A 10 6.06 -5.72 -2.09
CA ARG A 10 4.99 -5.47 -3.05
C ARG A 10 3.90 -4.56 -2.47
N GLU A 11 3.53 -4.74 -1.21
CA GLU A 11 2.56 -3.87 -0.55
C GLU A 11 3.08 -2.43 -0.52
N ALA A 12 4.34 -2.24 -0.17
CA ALA A 12 4.94 -0.91 -0.15
C ALA A 12 5.02 -0.29 -1.53
N GLU A 13 5.40 -1.08 -2.55
CA GLU A 13 5.45 -0.59 -3.94
C GLU A 13 4.08 -0.14 -4.42
N VAL A 14 3.05 -0.94 -4.16
CA VAL A 14 1.68 -0.60 -4.56
C VAL A 14 1.24 0.68 -3.86
N LEU A 15 1.46 0.80 -2.55
CA LEU A 15 1.10 2.01 -1.82
C LEU A 15 1.80 3.25 -2.37
N ARG A 16 3.08 3.15 -2.73
CA ARG A 16 3.81 4.27 -3.33
C ARG A 16 3.17 4.73 -4.63
N LEU A 17 2.77 3.79 -5.48
CA LEU A 17 2.14 4.13 -6.76
C LEU A 17 0.78 4.77 -6.56
N ILE A 18 -0.02 4.25 -5.63
CA ILE A 18 -1.31 4.85 -5.29
C ILE A 18 -1.10 6.25 -4.72
N ALA A 19 -0.10 6.45 -3.87
CA ALA A 19 0.23 7.76 -3.31
C ALA A 19 0.61 8.78 -4.40
N ARG A 20 1.15 8.31 -5.51
CA ARG A 20 1.49 9.16 -6.66
C ARG A 20 0.31 9.40 -7.61
N GLY A 21 -0.85 8.87 -7.28
CA GLY A 21 -2.06 9.06 -8.08
C GLY A 21 -2.32 7.98 -9.12
N CYS A 22 -1.59 6.86 -9.10
CA CYS A 22 -1.86 5.76 -10.01
C CYS A 22 -3.17 5.07 -9.66
N THR A 23 -3.92 4.69 -10.69
CA THR A 23 -5.05 3.77 -10.51
C THR A 23 -4.51 2.36 -10.29
N TYR A 24 -5.40 1.45 -9.88
CA TYR A 24 -5.02 0.03 -9.75
C TYR A 24 -4.53 -0.53 -11.08
N ALA A 25 -5.19 -0.17 -12.18
CA ALA A 25 -4.78 -0.63 -13.51
C ALA A 25 -3.38 -0.11 -13.88
N GLN A 26 -3.10 1.15 -13.56
CA GLN A 26 -1.79 1.74 -13.83
C GLN A 26 -0.71 1.10 -12.97
N ALA A 27 -0.99 0.86 -11.70
CA ALA A 27 -0.05 0.18 -10.81
C ALA A 27 0.22 -1.26 -11.29
N ALA A 28 -0.84 -1.96 -11.70
CA ALA A 28 -0.73 -3.32 -12.23
C ALA A 28 0.20 -3.36 -13.44
N GLU A 29 0.01 -2.42 -14.37
CA GLU A 29 0.83 -2.33 -15.56
C GLU A 29 2.30 -2.09 -15.21
N ARG A 30 2.56 -1.19 -14.30
CA ARG A 30 3.94 -0.85 -13.90
C ARG A 30 4.64 -1.99 -13.17
N LEU A 31 3.88 -2.77 -12.40
CA LEU A 31 4.46 -3.84 -11.59
C LEU A 31 4.37 -5.22 -12.27
N GLY A 32 3.77 -5.29 -13.46
CA GLY A 32 3.66 -6.54 -14.19
C GLY A 32 2.75 -7.55 -13.52
N MET A 33 1.65 -7.09 -12.91
CA MET A 33 0.69 -7.95 -12.24
C MET A 33 -0.74 -7.56 -12.63
N SER A 34 -1.73 -8.34 -12.25
CA SER A 34 -3.13 -8.02 -12.54
C SER A 34 -3.64 -6.95 -11.57
N ALA A 35 -4.70 -6.24 -11.97
CA ALA A 35 -5.36 -5.28 -11.09
C ALA A 35 -5.93 -5.96 -9.85
N ASN A 36 -6.41 -7.21 -9.98
CA ASN A 36 -6.89 -7.98 -8.84
C ASN A 36 -5.77 -8.24 -7.83
N THR A 37 -4.57 -8.52 -8.30
CA THR A 37 -3.42 -8.72 -7.43
C THR A 37 -3.04 -7.42 -6.73
N VAL A 38 -3.08 -6.28 -7.44
CA VAL A 38 -2.88 -4.97 -6.82
C VAL A 38 -3.89 -4.77 -5.70
N GLY A 39 -5.17 -5.06 -5.97
CA GLY A 39 -6.23 -4.95 -4.96
C GLY A 39 -5.98 -5.81 -3.73
N THR A 40 -5.45 -7.02 -3.93
CA THR A 40 -5.10 -7.90 -2.81
C THR A 40 -3.99 -7.30 -1.95
N HIS A 41 -2.95 -6.77 -2.58
CA HIS A 41 -1.87 -6.12 -1.84
C HIS A 41 -2.39 -4.91 -1.06
N ILE A 42 -3.28 -4.13 -1.66
CA ILE A 42 -3.87 -2.96 -1.00
C ILE A 42 -4.71 -3.39 0.20
N LYS A 43 -5.56 -4.39 0.06
CA LYS A 43 -6.38 -4.89 1.17
C LYS A 43 -5.52 -5.39 2.32
N ASN A 44 -4.45 -6.10 2.01
CA ASN A 44 -3.54 -6.59 3.03
C ASN A 44 -2.83 -5.43 3.75
N ALA A 45 -2.40 -4.43 2.99
CA ALA A 45 -1.77 -3.25 3.56
C ALA A 45 -2.75 -2.50 4.47
N TYR A 46 -4.00 -2.30 4.03
CA TYR A 46 -5.03 -1.63 4.83
C TYR A 46 -5.24 -2.36 6.16
N ARG A 47 -5.32 -3.69 6.10
CA ARG A 47 -5.51 -4.49 7.32
C ARG A 47 -4.34 -4.33 8.26
N LYS A 48 -3.11 -4.38 7.74
CA LYS A 48 -1.90 -4.23 8.55
C LYS A 48 -1.80 -2.85 9.18
N LEU A 49 -2.25 -1.82 8.48
CA LEU A 49 -2.18 -0.45 8.94
C LEU A 49 -3.43 -0.03 9.73
N ASP A 50 -4.44 -0.89 9.78
CA ASP A 50 -5.72 -0.65 10.46
C ASP A 50 -6.40 0.62 9.94
N VAL A 51 -6.54 0.69 8.62
CA VAL A 51 -7.14 1.84 7.91
C VAL A 51 -8.13 1.34 6.86
N HIS A 52 -8.95 2.27 6.35
CA HIS A 52 -10.01 1.94 5.40
C HIS A 52 -9.99 2.78 4.12
N SER A 53 -8.96 3.56 3.90
CA SER A 53 -8.84 4.36 2.68
C SER A 53 -7.40 4.48 2.26
N ALA A 54 -7.19 4.79 0.97
CA ALA A 54 -5.86 4.98 0.43
C ALA A 54 -5.13 6.13 1.12
N ALA A 55 -5.83 7.25 1.33
CA ALA A 55 -5.24 8.42 1.98
C ALA A 55 -4.78 8.08 3.40
N ALA A 56 -5.65 7.41 4.17
CA ALA A 56 -5.30 7.00 5.53
C ALA A 56 -4.14 6.02 5.53
N ALA A 57 -4.11 5.10 4.58
CA ALA A 57 -3.02 4.11 4.47
C ALA A 57 -1.68 4.78 4.22
N VAL A 58 -1.65 5.74 3.29
CA VAL A 58 -0.41 6.47 2.95
C VAL A 58 0.07 7.28 4.15
N MET A 59 -0.84 8.01 4.80
CA MET A 59 -0.49 8.81 5.97
C MET A 59 0.04 7.94 7.11
N ARG A 60 -0.65 6.83 7.37
CA ARG A 60 -0.22 5.90 8.42
C ARG A 60 1.13 5.29 8.12
N ALA A 61 1.36 4.90 6.86
CA ALA A 61 2.63 4.32 6.46
C ALA A 61 3.78 5.33 6.61
N ILE A 62 3.52 6.61 6.31
CA ILE A 62 4.52 7.66 6.52
C ILE A 62 4.81 7.84 8.01
N GLU A 63 3.75 7.88 8.85
CA GLU A 63 3.91 8.01 10.30
C GLU A 63 4.75 6.88 10.88
N LEU A 64 4.56 5.65 10.36
CA LEU A 64 5.29 4.48 10.81
C LEU A 64 6.65 4.33 10.11
N ARG A 65 7.00 5.28 9.23
CA ARG A 65 8.24 5.28 8.45
C ARG A 65 8.37 4.07 7.52
N LEU A 66 7.23 3.52 7.08
CA LEU A 66 7.21 2.45 6.10
C LEU A 66 7.25 2.99 4.68
N LEU A 67 6.84 4.26 4.49
CA LEU A 67 6.97 5.00 3.25
C LEU A 67 7.58 6.36 3.56
N GLN A 68 8.27 6.93 2.58
CA GLN A 68 8.81 8.28 2.70
C GLN A 68 7.75 9.31 2.27
N ALA A 69 7.78 10.43 2.94
CA ALA A 69 6.89 11.53 2.63
C ALA A 69 7.23 12.13 1.25
#